data_1a5b376191e227c7abdad69c8e1e2eb7
#
_entry.id   1a5b376191e227c7abdad69c8e1e2eb7
#
_cell.length_a   1.000
_cell.length_b   1.000
_cell.length_c   1.000
_cell.angle_alpha   90.00
_cell.angle_beta   90.00
_cell.angle_gamma   90.00
#
_symmetry.space_group_name_H-M   'P 1'
#
loop_
_entity.id
_entity.type
_entity.pdbx_description
1 polymer ?
#
loop_
_entity_poly.entity_id
_entity_poly.type
_entity_poly.pdbx_seq_one_letter_code
_entity_poly.pdbx_strand_id
1 'polypeptide(L)'
;MGDDPADGRRGLNRSLDFAGSIENTYICGMLPTLRQLQYLKFLAEHGSFGRAAEAAHVTQPTLSAGIQELERTLGAPVVDRARSGVILTAVGEEALRRATVILNEAEELVEAAKNAGQPLTGRFRLGVIPTIAPFLLPIALPLLRERFPKLRLFLREDLTQRLIASLKAGLLDAALIALPYDMNGLNWAHVSDDELFAAVPADSVLAGKESATPEELEREGLILLEDGHCLREHALAACGLKPPKAADEENFAATSLPTLVQMVGSGLGVTFLPGMAVEAGLARAAPVAVRRIEAAHPSREIVVAWRAGSNRGVEGKLLAETLRTR
;
A
#
# COMPACT_ATOMS: atom_id res chain seq x y z
N MET A 1 89.34 9.46 -1.59
CA MET A 1 89.14 10.18 -0.36
C MET A 1 87.64 10.34 -0.23
N GLY A 2 87.06 9.46 0.38
CA GLY A 2 86.65 9.22 1.76
C GLY A 2 85.28 9.83 1.84
N ASP A 3 84.27 9.37 2.32
CA ASP A 3 83.87 8.19 3.11
C ASP A 3 82.39 7.95 2.98
N ASP A 4 82.00 6.75 2.88
CA ASP A 4 80.78 6.18 3.38
C ASP A 4 80.87 6.23 4.95
N PRO A 5 79.88 6.05 5.76
CA PRO A 5 78.60 5.30 5.57
C PRO A 5 77.46 5.71 6.50
N ALA A 6 76.52 4.83 6.49
CA ALA A 6 75.63 4.38 7.57
C ALA A 6 74.24 5.01 7.73
N ASP A 7 73.32 4.20 7.40
CA ASP A 7 72.32 3.57 8.27
C ASP A 7 71.35 4.50 9.01
N GLY A 8 70.14 4.39 8.66
CA GLY A 8 69.03 5.08 9.33
C GLY A 8 67.63 4.55 8.91
N ARG A 9 67.41 3.25 9.17
CA ARG A 9 66.04 2.73 9.22
C ARG A 9 65.25 3.53 10.25
N ARG A 10 64.37 4.42 9.79
CA ARG A 10 63.26 4.93 10.64
C ARG A 10 61.95 4.58 9.99
N GLY A 11 61.30 3.59 10.62
CA GLY A 11 59.95 3.14 10.32
C GLY A 11 58.96 4.30 10.34
N LEU A 12 58.26 4.44 9.24
CA LEU A 12 57.06 5.24 9.13
C LEU A 12 55.94 4.45 9.79
N ASN A 13 55.86 4.55 11.11
CA ASN A 13 54.67 4.19 11.87
C ASN A 13 53.76 5.44 11.87
N ARG A 14 53.08 5.67 10.76
CA ARG A 14 51.90 6.57 10.75
C ARG A 14 50.74 5.78 11.28
N SER A 15 50.59 5.74 12.60
CA SER A 15 49.34 5.54 13.27
C SER A 15 48.37 6.61 12.72
N LEU A 16 47.43 6.17 11.93
CA LEU A 16 46.25 6.96 11.60
C LEU A 16 45.48 7.15 12.92
N ASP A 17 45.77 8.24 13.61
CA ASP A 17 44.91 8.79 14.65
C ASP A 17 43.61 9.25 14.02
N PHE A 18 42.69 8.31 13.83
CA PHE A 18 41.28 8.55 13.59
C PHE A 18 40.59 8.83 14.93
N ALA A 19 41.21 9.67 15.76
CA ALA A 19 40.56 10.29 16.92
C ALA A 19 40.02 11.67 16.52
N GLY A 20 39.21 11.71 15.46
CA GLY A 20 38.20 12.74 15.31
C GLY A 20 37.16 12.49 16.41
N SER A 21 37.23 13.26 17.48
CA SER A 21 36.23 13.33 18.51
C SER A 21 34.90 13.64 17.84
N ILE A 22 34.15 12.61 17.43
CA ILE A 22 32.73 12.70 17.24
C ILE A 22 32.24 12.99 18.65
N GLU A 23 31.76 14.19 18.87
CA GLU A 23 30.98 14.60 20.05
C GLU A 23 29.73 13.72 20.13
N ASN A 24 29.92 12.48 20.56
CA ASN A 24 28.88 11.45 20.66
C ASN A 24 28.02 11.64 21.92
N THR A 25 28.19 12.76 22.62
CA THR A 25 27.51 13.03 23.90
C THR A 25 26.15 13.70 23.73
N TYR A 26 25.84 14.23 22.55
CA TYR A 26 24.62 15.06 22.34
C TYR A 26 23.42 14.33 21.73
N ILE A 27 23.59 13.15 21.15
CA ILE A 27 22.50 12.49 20.42
C ILE A 27 21.59 11.64 21.32
N CYS A 28 22.15 11.05 22.40
CA CYS A 28 21.40 10.09 23.21
C CYS A 28 20.28 10.73 24.07
N GLY A 29 20.36 12.03 24.37
CA GLY A 29 19.33 12.78 25.13
C GLY A 29 18.31 13.51 24.26
N MET A 30 18.52 13.56 22.92
CA MET A 30 17.68 14.30 21.97
C MET A 30 16.74 13.44 21.12
N LEU A 31 16.81 12.10 21.24
CA LEU A 31 15.95 11.21 20.48
C LEU A 31 14.85 10.61 21.34
N PRO A 32 13.64 10.48 20.79
CA PRO A 32 12.55 9.78 21.48
C PRO A 32 12.87 8.29 21.61
N THR A 33 12.49 7.69 22.72
CA THR A 33 12.60 6.25 22.92
C THR A 33 11.46 5.51 22.22
N LEU A 34 11.66 4.24 21.82
CA LEU A 34 10.61 3.41 21.25
C LEU A 34 9.38 3.32 22.18
N ARG A 35 9.60 3.32 23.50
CA ARG A 35 8.51 3.29 24.49
C ARG A 35 7.65 4.57 24.45
N GLN A 36 8.26 5.73 24.31
CA GLN A 36 7.53 6.99 24.15
C GLN A 36 6.72 7.02 22.85
N LEU A 37 7.29 6.50 21.75
CA LEU A 37 6.58 6.36 20.48
C LEU A 37 5.40 5.39 20.59
N GLN A 38 5.56 4.27 21.31
CA GLN A 38 4.46 3.35 21.60
C GLN A 38 3.34 4.01 22.41
N TYR A 39 3.68 4.83 23.42
CA TYR A 39 2.70 5.57 24.19
C TYR A 39 1.88 6.55 23.34
N LEU A 40 2.52 7.26 22.42
CA LEU A 40 1.83 8.14 21.47
C LEU A 40 0.86 7.34 20.60
N LYS A 41 1.26 6.17 20.10
CA LYS A 41 0.42 5.27 19.29
C LYS A 41 -0.80 4.80 20.09
N PHE A 42 -0.61 4.27 21.32
CA PHE A 42 -1.72 3.84 22.16
C PHE A 42 -2.66 5.00 22.50
N LEU A 43 -2.12 6.19 22.74
CA LEU A 43 -2.93 7.37 23.05
C LEU A 43 -3.80 7.79 21.86
N ALA A 44 -3.26 7.73 20.63
CA ALA A 44 -4.01 7.99 19.41
C ALA A 44 -5.11 6.95 19.14
N GLU A 45 -4.81 5.66 19.37
CA GLU A 45 -5.77 4.57 19.17
C GLU A 45 -6.94 4.58 20.19
N HIS A 46 -6.66 4.95 21.43
CA HIS A 46 -7.65 4.85 22.51
C HIS A 46 -8.30 6.17 22.89
N GLY A 47 -7.75 7.32 22.49
CA GLY A 47 -8.32 8.65 22.70
C GLY A 47 -8.42 9.08 24.18
N SER A 48 -7.80 8.35 25.12
CA SER A 48 -7.77 8.69 26.54
C SER A 48 -6.53 8.14 27.22
N PHE A 49 -5.95 8.91 28.15
CA PHE A 49 -4.76 8.51 28.91
C PHE A 49 -4.96 7.24 29.74
N GLY A 50 -6.14 7.07 30.33
CA GLY A 50 -6.47 5.86 31.12
C GLY A 50 -6.48 4.60 30.26
N ARG A 51 -7.28 4.59 29.19
CA ARG A 51 -7.38 3.44 28.26
C ARG A 51 -6.06 3.14 27.57
N ALA A 52 -5.31 4.17 27.17
CA ALA A 52 -3.99 4.00 26.57
C ALA A 52 -2.99 3.37 27.56
N ALA A 53 -3.03 3.76 28.84
CA ALA A 53 -2.17 3.20 29.88
C ALA A 53 -2.49 1.73 30.16
N GLU A 54 -3.77 1.36 30.21
CA GLU A 54 -4.22 -0.04 30.32
C GLU A 54 -3.70 -0.87 29.14
N ALA A 55 -3.88 -0.39 27.91
CA ALA A 55 -3.39 -1.06 26.69
C ALA A 55 -1.86 -1.17 26.66
N ALA A 56 -1.15 -0.19 27.20
CA ALA A 56 0.31 -0.19 27.33
C ALA A 56 0.84 -1.00 28.54
N HIS A 57 -0.05 -1.56 29.37
CA HIS A 57 0.27 -2.27 30.62
C HIS A 57 1.12 -1.42 31.58
N VAL A 58 0.77 -0.14 31.71
CA VAL A 58 1.44 0.80 32.64
C VAL A 58 0.41 1.62 33.40
N THR A 59 0.87 2.39 34.39
CA THR A 59 -0.01 3.33 35.09
C THR A 59 -0.22 4.59 34.25
N GLN A 60 -1.38 5.25 34.42
CA GLN A 60 -1.66 6.50 33.72
C GLN A 60 -0.61 7.60 33.97
N PRO A 61 -0.09 7.82 35.21
CA PRO A 61 1.02 8.74 35.43
C PRO A 61 2.27 8.41 34.62
N THR A 62 2.62 7.12 34.50
CA THR A 62 3.77 6.67 33.71
C THR A 62 3.62 7.01 32.23
N LEU A 63 2.45 6.73 31.65
CA LEU A 63 2.17 7.07 30.27
C LEU A 63 2.16 8.59 30.06
N SER A 64 1.52 9.34 30.96
CA SER A 64 1.50 10.80 30.89
C SER A 64 2.90 11.43 30.96
N ALA A 65 3.76 10.93 31.86
CA ALA A 65 5.15 11.37 31.95
C ALA A 65 5.94 11.05 30.67
N GLY A 66 5.72 9.87 30.07
CA GLY A 66 6.33 9.48 28.80
C GLY A 66 5.92 10.38 27.62
N ILE A 67 4.66 10.78 27.55
CA ILE A 67 4.18 11.74 26.52
C ILE A 67 4.79 13.15 26.77
N GLN A 68 4.83 13.63 28.00
CA GLN A 68 5.46 14.92 28.33
C GLN A 68 6.96 14.95 27.97
N GLU A 69 7.65 13.85 28.18
CA GLU A 69 9.06 13.72 27.80
C GLU A 69 9.23 13.71 26.27
N LEU A 70 8.33 13.04 25.54
CA LEU A 70 8.28 13.07 24.09
C LEU A 70 8.06 14.51 23.58
N GLU A 71 7.10 15.25 24.16
CA GLU A 71 6.82 16.64 23.83
C GLU A 71 8.05 17.55 24.08
N ARG A 72 8.76 17.30 25.19
CA ARG A 72 10.01 18.01 25.49
C ARG A 72 11.11 17.73 24.46
N THR A 73 11.24 16.46 24.06
CA THR A 73 12.21 16.04 23.03
C THR A 73 11.88 16.64 21.67
N LEU A 74 10.58 16.73 21.31
CA LEU A 74 10.14 17.29 20.03
C LEU A 74 10.06 18.84 20.05
N GLY A 75 10.09 19.45 21.22
CA GLY A 75 9.96 20.92 21.40
C GLY A 75 8.56 21.46 21.11
N ALA A 76 7.55 20.58 21.03
CA ALA A 76 6.17 20.96 20.73
C ALA A 76 5.16 19.99 21.35
N PRO A 77 3.94 20.42 21.69
CA PRO A 77 2.88 19.53 22.16
C PRO A 77 2.41 18.60 21.07
N VAL A 78 2.28 17.30 21.38
CA VAL A 78 1.74 16.29 20.46
C VAL A 78 0.25 16.02 20.71
N VAL A 79 -0.28 16.41 21.87
CA VAL A 79 -1.68 16.25 22.22
C VAL A 79 -2.28 17.55 22.75
N ASP A 80 -3.52 17.80 22.37
CA ASP A 80 -4.38 18.80 22.98
C ASP A 80 -5.36 18.11 23.94
N ARG A 81 -5.46 18.66 25.17
CA ARG A 81 -6.36 18.16 26.21
C ARG A 81 -7.69 18.87 26.10
N ALA A 82 -8.58 18.36 25.24
CA ALA A 82 -9.94 18.87 25.17
C ALA A 82 -10.84 18.24 26.24
N ARG A 83 -11.94 18.92 26.59
CA ARG A 83 -12.94 18.39 27.54
C ARG A 83 -13.57 17.06 27.06
N SER A 84 -13.55 16.79 25.75
CA SER A 84 -14.11 15.58 25.12
C SER A 84 -13.12 14.42 24.93
N GLY A 85 -11.88 14.55 25.38
CA GLY A 85 -10.84 13.52 25.23
C GLY A 85 -9.50 14.09 24.79
N VAL A 86 -8.65 13.24 24.21
CA VAL A 86 -7.32 13.58 23.69
C VAL A 86 -7.42 13.71 22.18
N ILE A 87 -7.02 14.86 21.65
CA ILE A 87 -6.91 15.14 20.21
C ILE A 87 -5.43 15.33 19.90
N LEU A 88 -4.95 14.76 18.82
CA LEU A 88 -3.58 15.02 18.34
C LEU A 88 -3.49 16.42 17.75
N THR A 89 -2.37 17.10 18.03
CA THR A 89 -2.01 18.31 17.30
C THR A 89 -1.48 17.98 15.90
N ALA A 90 -1.30 18.96 15.02
CA ALA A 90 -0.66 18.73 13.72
C ALA A 90 0.75 18.12 13.86
N VAL A 91 1.52 18.54 14.88
CA VAL A 91 2.82 17.93 15.24
C VAL A 91 2.62 16.49 15.74
N GLY A 92 1.57 16.24 16.52
CA GLY A 92 1.23 14.92 17.04
C GLY A 92 0.86 13.94 15.91
N GLU A 93 0.11 14.37 14.90
CA GLU A 93 -0.22 13.55 13.73
C GLU A 93 1.03 13.20 12.92
N GLU A 94 1.92 14.17 12.68
CA GLU A 94 3.19 13.93 12.01
C GLU A 94 4.09 13.01 12.82
N ALA A 95 4.20 13.26 14.13
CA ALA A 95 4.96 12.41 15.05
C ALA A 95 4.41 10.97 15.07
N LEU A 96 3.09 10.78 15.08
CA LEU A 96 2.44 9.46 15.02
C LEU A 96 2.75 8.73 13.72
N ARG A 97 2.70 9.42 12.58
CA ARG A 97 3.05 8.81 11.29
C ARG A 97 4.49 8.29 11.30
N ARG A 98 5.45 9.09 11.75
CA ARG A 98 6.87 8.70 11.85
C ARG A 98 7.10 7.64 12.91
N ALA A 99 6.46 7.77 14.08
CA ALA A 99 6.52 6.78 15.16
C ALA A 99 6.06 5.40 14.68
N THR A 100 5.00 5.34 13.88
CA THR A 100 4.49 4.09 13.31
C THR A 100 5.53 3.41 12.41
N VAL A 101 6.21 4.18 11.55
CA VAL A 101 7.29 3.64 10.70
C VAL A 101 8.43 3.09 11.55
N ILE A 102 8.92 3.86 12.53
CA ILE A 102 10.03 3.46 13.40
C ILE A 102 9.69 2.20 14.19
N LEU A 103 8.48 2.13 14.77
CA LEU A 103 8.03 0.96 15.53
C LEU A 103 7.91 -0.29 14.65
N ASN A 104 7.39 -0.14 13.43
CA ASN A 104 7.30 -1.25 12.49
C ASN A 104 8.70 -1.74 12.07
N GLU A 105 9.65 -0.85 11.77
CA GLU A 105 11.05 -1.23 11.46
C GLU A 105 11.72 -1.93 12.66
N ALA A 106 11.42 -1.51 13.90
CA ALA A 106 11.93 -2.17 15.09
C ALA A 106 11.31 -3.58 15.26
N GLU A 107 10.01 -3.75 15.00
CA GLU A 107 9.35 -5.06 14.97
C GLU A 107 9.95 -5.95 13.88
N GLU A 108 10.18 -5.42 12.68
CA GLU A 108 10.80 -6.14 11.56
C GLU A 108 12.22 -6.60 11.87
N LEU A 109 13.01 -5.77 12.56
CA LEU A 109 14.35 -6.17 13.02
C LEU A 109 14.30 -7.41 13.92
N VAL A 110 13.37 -7.45 14.87
CA VAL A 110 13.20 -8.61 15.76
C VAL A 110 12.72 -9.84 14.98
N GLU A 111 11.77 -9.67 14.05
CA GLU A 111 11.26 -10.75 13.20
C GLU A 111 12.35 -11.31 12.27
N ALA A 112 13.13 -10.44 11.62
CA ALA A 112 14.25 -10.84 10.75
C ALA A 112 15.30 -11.67 11.53
N ALA A 113 15.63 -11.24 12.75
CA ALA A 113 16.55 -11.98 13.60
C ALA A 113 16.02 -13.38 13.99
N LYS A 114 14.70 -13.49 14.27
CA LYS A 114 14.06 -14.76 14.63
C LYS A 114 13.94 -15.73 13.44
N ASN A 115 13.73 -15.20 12.24
CA ASN A 115 13.44 -15.99 11.04
C ASN A 115 14.69 -16.30 10.21
N ALA A 116 15.89 -16.01 10.71
CA ALA A 116 17.18 -16.22 10.03
C ALA A 116 17.22 -15.68 8.59
N GLY A 117 16.50 -14.57 8.31
CA GLY A 117 16.49 -13.93 6.99
C GLY A 117 15.69 -14.67 5.91
N GLN A 118 14.88 -15.67 6.26
CA GLN A 118 13.99 -16.33 5.29
C GLN A 118 12.86 -15.35 4.85
N PRO A 119 12.73 -15.05 3.55
CA PRO A 119 11.69 -14.14 3.08
C PRO A 119 10.30 -14.76 3.23
N LEU A 120 9.27 -13.91 3.33
CA LEU A 120 7.88 -14.30 3.51
C LEU A 120 7.65 -15.26 4.69
N THR A 121 8.29 -14.96 5.82
CA THR A 121 8.07 -15.62 7.11
C THR A 121 7.59 -14.60 8.15
N GLY A 122 6.78 -15.04 9.13
CA GLY A 122 6.21 -14.15 10.13
C GLY A 122 5.10 -13.27 9.58
N ARG A 123 4.93 -12.09 10.17
CA ARG A 123 3.85 -11.15 9.84
C ARG A 123 4.11 -10.43 8.53
N PHE A 124 3.12 -10.43 7.62
CA PHE A 124 3.15 -9.69 6.37
C PHE A 124 1.79 -9.05 6.10
N ARG A 125 1.75 -7.71 5.96
CA ARG A 125 0.54 -6.91 5.77
C ARG A 125 0.42 -6.56 4.29
N LEU A 126 -0.54 -7.18 3.60
CA LEU A 126 -0.78 -6.99 2.17
C LEU A 126 -2.05 -6.20 1.95
N GLY A 127 -1.92 -5.05 1.30
CA GLY A 127 -3.06 -4.30 0.75
C GLY A 127 -3.44 -4.85 -0.63
N VAL A 128 -4.73 -4.84 -0.95
CA VAL A 128 -5.21 -5.24 -2.29
C VAL A 128 -6.36 -4.32 -2.69
N ILE A 129 -6.40 -3.87 -3.94
CA ILE A 129 -7.53 -3.06 -4.42
C ILE A 129 -8.78 -3.91 -4.67
N PRO A 130 -10.00 -3.34 -4.51
CA PRO A 130 -11.28 -4.07 -4.62
C PRO A 130 -11.51 -4.73 -5.99
N THR A 131 -10.89 -4.22 -7.04
CA THR A 131 -11.02 -4.76 -8.39
C THR A 131 -10.02 -5.89 -8.70
N ILE A 132 -9.18 -6.29 -7.72
CA ILE A 132 -8.25 -7.41 -7.80
C ILE A 132 -8.57 -8.44 -6.72
N ALA A 133 -8.82 -8.00 -5.48
CA ALA A 133 -8.93 -8.86 -4.31
C ALA A 133 -9.87 -10.07 -4.50
N PRO A 134 -11.15 -9.90 -4.93
CA PRO A 134 -12.11 -11.01 -5.04
C PRO A 134 -11.72 -12.05 -6.10
N PHE A 135 -10.90 -11.69 -7.06
CA PHE A 135 -10.58 -12.52 -8.23
C PHE A 135 -9.21 -13.20 -8.12
N LEU A 136 -8.21 -12.48 -7.59
CA LEU A 136 -6.86 -13.01 -7.45
C LEU A 136 -6.63 -13.76 -6.13
N LEU A 137 -7.18 -13.27 -5.00
CA LEU A 137 -6.93 -13.88 -3.69
C LEU A 137 -7.40 -15.34 -3.57
N PRO A 138 -8.54 -15.77 -4.14
CA PRO A 138 -8.93 -17.19 -4.09
C PRO A 138 -7.90 -18.14 -4.67
N ILE A 139 -7.13 -17.68 -5.65
CA ILE A 139 -6.05 -18.40 -6.30
C ILE A 139 -4.73 -18.23 -5.55
N ALA A 140 -4.42 -17.00 -5.14
CA ALA A 140 -3.17 -16.62 -4.51
C ALA A 140 -3.00 -17.23 -3.11
N LEU A 141 -4.05 -17.22 -2.30
CA LEU A 141 -3.97 -17.66 -0.90
C LEU A 141 -3.59 -19.13 -0.73
N PRO A 142 -4.15 -20.10 -1.48
CA PRO A 142 -3.71 -21.48 -1.43
C PRO A 142 -2.22 -21.63 -1.82
N LEU A 143 -1.79 -20.98 -2.90
CA LEU A 143 -0.39 -21.00 -3.36
C LEU A 143 0.58 -20.45 -2.31
N LEU A 144 0.23 -19.31 -1.71
CA LEU A 144 1.05 -18.69 -0.67
C LEU A 144 1.14 -19.56 0.58
N ARG A 145 0.04 -20.20 0.96
CA ARG A 145 0.01 -21.10 2.11
C ARG A 145 0.87 -22.36 1.89
N GLU A 146 0.86 -22.91 0.68
CA GLU A 146 1.67 -24.07 0.32
C GLU A 146 3.15 -23.71 0.26
N ARG A 147 3.48 -22.62 -0.45
CA ARG A 147 4.88 -22.23 -0.70
C ARG A 147 5.55 -21.59 0.52
N PHE A 148 4.78 -20.88 1.35
CA PHE A 148 5.28 -20.13 2.52
C PHE A 148 4.47 -20.47 3.79
N PRO A 149 4.61 -21.70 4.33
CA PRO A 149 3.78 -22.16 5.45
C PRO A 149 3.99 -21.39 6.75
N LYS A 150 5.09 -20.63 6.86
CA LYS A 150 5.38 -19.76 8.02
C LYS A 150 4.90 -18.32 7.82
N LEU A 151 4.32 -17.98 6.66
CA LEU A 151 3.77 -16.67 6.38
C LEU A 151 2.48 -16.45 7.18
N ARG A 152 2.44 -15.34 7.91
CA ARG A 152 1.24 -14.88 8.63
C ARG A 152 0.70 -13.65 7.88
N LEU A 153 -0.14 -13.90 6.88
CA LEU A 153 -0.68 -12.86 6.00
C LEU A 153 -1.84 -12.12 6.67
N PHE A 154 -1.75 -10.79 6.69
CA PHE A 154 -2.82 -9.86 7.10
C PHE A 154 -3.26 -9.09 5.87
N LEU A 155 -4.52 -9.28 5.48
CA LEU A 155 -5.08 -8.65 4.28
C LEU A 155 -5.87 -7.40 4.64
N ARG A 156 -5.72 -6.38 3.80
CA ARG A 156 -6.54 -5.17 3.81
C ARG A 156 -6.98 -4.85 2.40
N GLU A 157 -8.28 -4.72 2.20
CA GLU A 157 -8.86 -4.21 0.97
C GLU A 157 -9.15 -2.71 1.13
N ASP A 158 -8.62 -1.90 0.20
CA ASP A 158 -8.84 -0.45 0.20
C ASP A 158 -8.53 0.14 -1.19
N LEU A 159 -8.91 1.40 -1.43
CA LEU A 159 -8.62 2.13 -2.66
C LEU A 159 -7.12 2.38 -2.84
N THR A 160 -6.66 2.47 -4.10
CA THR A 160 -5.23 2.62 -4.44
C THR A 160 -4.56 3.75 -3.67
N GLN A 161 -5.19 4.93 -3.61
CA GLN A 161 -4.63 6.09 -2.90
C GLN A 161 -4.40 5.80 -1.41
N ARG A 162 -5.33 5.11 -0.75
CA ARG A 162 -5.21 4.77 0.69
C ARG A 162 -4.17 3.69 0.93
N LEU A 163 -4.07 2.72 0.01
CA LEU A 163 -3.02 1.69 0.09
C LEU A 163 -1.63 2.30 -0.08
N ILE A 164 -1.45 3.22 -1.03
CA ILE A 164 -0.19 3.95 -1.23
C ILE A 164 0.17 4.79 0.00
N ALA A 165 -0.80 5.52 0.56
CA ALA A 165 -0.58 6.26 1.80
C ALA A 165 -0.16 5.33 2.96
N SER A 166 -0.81 4.16 3.06
CA SER A 166 -0.50 3.13 4.06
C SER A 166 0.89 2.50 3.86
N LEU A 167 1.32 2.27 2.61
CA LEU A 167 2.68 1.83 2.30
C LEU A 167 3.73 2.87 2.72
N LYS A 168 3.52 4.14 2.33
CA LYS A 168 4.41 5.26 2.70
C LYS A 168 4.49 5.45 4.21
N ALA A 169 3.39 5.22 4.92
CA ALA A 169 3.31 5.26 6.38
C ALA A 169 3.80 3.98 7.08
N GLY A 170 4.28 2.95 6.34
CA GLY A 170 4.72 1.68 6.93
C GLY A 170 3.62 0.86 7.60
N LEU A 171 2.36 1.15 7.32
CA LEU A 171 1.20 0.38 7.82
C LEU A 171 0.97 -0.90 7.02
N LEU A 172 1.46 -0.94 5.78
CA LEU A 172 1.47 -2.11 4.90
C LEU A 172 2.91 -2.44 4.48
N ASP A 173 3.17 -3.71 4.26
CA ASP A 173 4.45 -4.23 3.79
C ASP A 173 4.51 -4.24 2.26
N ALA A 174 3.39 -4.59 1.62
CA ALA A 174 3.20 -4.53 0.17
C ALA A 174 1.73 -4.23 -0.19
N ALA A 175 1.48 -3.88 -1.44
CA ALA A 175 0.14 -3.76 -1.99
C ALA A 175 0.06 -4.30 -3.42
N LEU A 176 -1.03 -5.02 -3.73
CA LEU A 176 -1.45 -5.39 -5.08
C LEU A 176 -2.33 -4.28 -5.63
N ILE A 177 -1.82 -3.58 -6.63
CA ILE A 177 -2.48 -2.44 -7.27
C ILE A 177 -2.36 -2.54 -8.78
N ALA A 178 -3.03 -1.66 -9.50
CA ALA A 178 -2.95 -1.56 -10.95
C ALA A 178 -2.29 -0.24 -11.38
N LEU A 179 -1.47 -0.30 -12.43
CA LEU A 179 -0.88 0.84 -13.10
C LEU A 179 -1.67 1.20 -14.38
N PRO A 180 -1.59 2.46 -14.85
CA PRO A 180 -0.74 3.56 -14.38
C PRO A 180 -1.23 4.22 -13.08
N TYR A 181 -0.30 4.57 -12.20
CA TYR A 181 -0.55 5.36 -10.98
C TYR A 181 0.74 6.08 -10.55
N ASP A 182 0.64 7.15 -9.74
CA ASP A 182 1.83 7.81 -9.19
C ASP A 182 2.56 6.92 -8.18
N MET A 183 3.75 6.46 -8.55
CA MET A 183 4.58 5.54 -7.78
C MET A 183 5.75 6.21 -7.05
N ASN A 184 5.73 7.54 -6.90
CA ASN A 184 6.79 8.27 -6.19
C ASN A 184 7.00 7.74 -4.77
N GLY A 185 8.24 7.35 -4.45
CA GLY A 185 8.63 6.76 -3.17
C GLY A 185 8.26 5.28 -2.99
N LEU A 186 7.86 4.61 -4.07
CA LEU A 186 7.58 3.17 -4.11
C LEU A 186 8.44 2.47 -5.15
N ASN A 187 8.73 1.21 -4.90
CA ASN A 187 9.22 0.25 -5.87
C ASN A 187 8.11 -0.76 -6.17
N TRP A 188 8.18 -1.41 -7.31
CA TRP A 188 7.19 -2.44 -7.67
C TRP A 188 7.81 -3.55 -8.52
N ALA A 189 7.07 -4.65 -8.63
CA ALA A 189 7.34 -5.75 -9.55
C ALA A 189 6.04 -6.14 -10.26
N HIS A 190 6.14 -6.37 -11.57
CA HIS A 190 5.04 -6.79 -12.43
C HIS A 190 4.53 -8.18 -12.03
N VAL A 191 3.21 -8.35 -12.06
CA VAL A 191 2.52 -9.64 -11.85
C VAL A 191 1.92 -10.12 -13.17
N SER A 192 1.01 -9.35 -13.76
CA SER A 192 0.33 -9.69 -15.02
C SER A 192 -0.27 -8.46 -15.68
N ASP A 193 -0.55 -8.56 -16.95
CA ASP A 193 -1.44 -7.64 -17.65
C ASP A 193 -2.86 -8.17 -17.55
N ASP A 194 -3.82 -7.29 -17.32
CA ASP A 194 -5.23 -7.60 -17.13
C ASP A 194 -6.03 -6.84 -18.19
N GLU A 195 -6.46 -7.57 -19.23
CA GLU A 195 -7.22 -7.02 -20.35
C GLU A 195 -8.58 -6.49 -19.85
N LEU A 196 -9.07 -5.42 -20.46
CA LEU A 196 -10.37 -4.84 -20.16
C LEU A 196 -11.39 -5.26 -21.22
N PHE A 197 -12.57 -5.62 -20.76
CA PHE A 197 -13.70 -6.02 -21.58
C PHE A 197 -14.88 -5.07 -21.35
N ALA A 198 -15.73 -4.92 -22.37
CA ALA A 198 -17.02 -4.28 -22.23
C ALA A 198 -18.06 -5.29 -21.73
N ALA A 199 -18.85 -4.89 -20.74
CA ALA A 199 -20.05 -5.61 -20.31
C ALA A 199 -21.27 -4.84 -20.77
N VAL A 200 -22.13 -5.49 -21.55
CA VAL A 200 -23.32 -4.90 -22.16
C VAL A 200 -24.56 -5.72 -21.80
N PRO A 201 -25.78 -5.15 -21.74
CA PRO A 201 -27.01 -5.92 -21.54
C PRO A 201 -27.15 -7.04 -22.59
N ALA A 202 -27.63 -8.20 -22.19
CA ALA A 202 -27.75 -9.36 -23.08
C ALA A 202 -28.69 -9.15 -24.27
N ASP A 203 -29.60 -8.21 -24.16
CA ASP A 203 -30.60 -7.79 -25.19
C ASP A 203 -30.12 -6.56 -26.00
N SER A 204 -28.99 -5.97 -25.69
CA SER A 204 -28.39 -4.87 -26.47
C SER A 204 -27.96 -5.34 -27.84
N VAL A 205 -28.00 -4.42 -28.82
CA VAL A 205 -27.43 -4.66 -30.17
C VAL A 205 -25.93 -5.03 -30.11
N LEU A 206 -25.21 -4.48 -29.13
CA LEU A 206 -23.78 -4.80 -28.94
C LEU A 206 -23.59 -6.25 -28.47
N ALA A 207 -24.57 -6.87 -27.85
CA ALA A 207 -24.49 -8.27 -27.44
C ALA A 207 -24.40 -9.25 -28.63
N GLY A 208 -24.82 -8.84 -29.82
CA GLY A 208 -24.69 -9.64 -31.04
C GLY A 208 -23.36 -9.50 -31.77
N LYS A 209 -22.47 -8.59 -31.31
CA LYS A 209 -21.15 -8.34 -31.92
C LYS A 209 -20.05 -9.15 -31.21
N GLU A 210 -18.88 -9.28 -31.84
CA GLU A 210 -17.68 -9.86 -31.21
C GLU A 210 -16.92 -8.80 -30.37
N SER A 211 -16.98 -7.55 -30.80
CA SER A 211 -16.32 -6.40 -30.20
C SER A 211 -17.19 -5.16 -30.23
N ALA A 212 -16.85 -4.18 -29.43
CA ALA A 212 -17.48 -2.86 -29.40
C ALA A 212 -16.44 -1.74 -29.44
N THR A 213 -16.73 -0.67 -30.20
CA THR A 213 -15.84 0.49 -30.21
C THR A 213 -16.13 1.39 -28.99
N PRO A 214 -15.15 2.19 -28.56
CA PRO A 214 -15.37 3.16 -27.47
C PRO A 214 -16.56 4.10 -27.70
N GLU A 215 -16.76 4.54 -28.94
CA GLU A 215 -17.87 5.46 -29.31
C GLU A 215 -19.24 4.76 -29.25
N GLU A 216 -19.30 3.47 -29.50
CA GLU A 216 -20.52 2.67 -29.33
C GLU A 216 -20.86 2.51 -27.85
N LEU A 217 -19.85 2.23 -27.03
CA LEU A 217 -20.02 2.11 -25.58
C LEU A 217 -20.45 3.45 -24.95
N GLU A 218 -19.88 4.57 -25.39
CA GLU A 218 -20.27 5.90 -24.91
C GLU A 218 -21.73 6.21 -25.25
N ARG A 219 -22.22 5.83 -26.44
CA ARG A 219 -23.63 6.05 -26.87
C ARG A 219 -24.64 5.21 -26.08
N GLU A 220 -24.27 4.01 -25.63
CA GLU A 220 -25.14 3.15 -24.81
C GLU A 220 -25.21 3.62 -23.34
N GLY A 221 -24.42 4.62 -22.95
CA GLY A 221 -24.37 5.14 -21.59
C GLY A 221 -23.41 4.35 -20.68
N LEU A 222 -22.30 4.97 -20.33
CA LEU A 222 -21.31 4.36 -19.47
C LEU A 222 -21.69 4.46 -17.99
N ILE A 223 -21.76 3.31 -17.33
CA ILE A 223 -21.86 3.22 -15.87
C ILE A 223 -20.48 2.82 -15.36
N LEU A 224 -19.94 3.57 -14.42
CA LEU A 224 -18.58 3.40 -13.93
C LEU A 224 -18.57 3.18 -12.42
N LEU A 225 -17.43 2.71 -11.90
CA LEU A 225 -17.18 2.73 -10.47
C LEU A 225 -17.07 4.17 -9.97
N GLU A 226 -17.35 4.38 -8.69
CA GLU A 226 -17.18 5.66 -8.02
C GLU A 226 -15.75 6.19 -8.14
N ASP A 227 -15.59 7.49 -7.95
CA ASP A 227 -14.28 8.14 -7.91
C ASP A 227 -13.38 7.51 -6.85
N GLY A 228 -12.08 7.37 -7.19
CA GLY A 228 -11.08 6.71 -6.35
C GLY A 228 -10.81 5.25 -6.71
N HIS A 229 -11.67 4.60 -7.49
CA HIS A 229 -11.34 3.32 -8.11
C HIS A 229 -10.51 3.53 -9.37
N CYS A 230 -9.24 3.14 -9.36
CA CYS A 230 -8.34 3.31 -10.50
C CYS A 230 -8.83 2.64 -11.79
N LEU A 231 -9.66 1.60 -11.70
CA LEU A 231 -10.25 0.93 -12.87
C LEU A 231 -11.07 1.89 -13.74
N ARG A 232 -11.81 2.84 -13.13
CA ARG A 232 -12.55 3.87 -13.85
C ARG A 232 -11.64 4.68 -14.75
N GLU A 233 -10.55 5.21 -14.18
CA GLU A 233 -9.58 6.05 -14.90
C GLU A 233 -8.81 5.25 -15.95
N HIS A 234 -8.41 4.01 -15.63
CA HIS A 234 -7.71 3.12 -16.55
C HIS A 234 -8.58 2.78 -17.76
N ALA A 235 -9.85 2.45 -17.56
CA ALA A 235 -10.75 2.11 -18.63
C ALA A 235 -11.05 3.31 -19.54
N LEU A 236 -11.32 4.47 -18.96
CA LEU A 236 -11.53 5.70 -19.73
C LEU A 236 -10.27 6.07 -20.55
N ALA A 237 -9.10 6.02 -19.91
CA ALA A 237 -7.83 6.34 -20.59
C ALA A 237 -7.52 5.35 -21.73
N ALA A 238 -7.70 4.04 -21.49
CA ALA A 238 -7.46 2.99 -22.48
C ALA A 238 -8.39 3.11 -23.71
N CYS A 239 -9.61 3.62 -23.51
CA CYS A 239 -10.60 3.84 -24.56
C CYS A 239 -10.53 5.25 -25.16
N GLY A 240 -9.66 6.15 -24.67
CA GLY A 240 -9.62 7.54 -25.11
C GLY A 240 -10.89 8.34 -24.78
N LEU A 241 -11.67 7.85 -23.82
CA LEU A 241 -12.95 8.45 -23.39
C LEU A 241 -12.71 9.49 -22.28
N LYS A 242 -13.58 10.49 -22.24
CA LYS A 242 -13.59 11.48 -21.18
C LYS A 242 -14.51 11.04 -20.05
N PRO A 243 -14.20 11.38 -18.78
CA PRO A 243 -15.14 11.15 -17.71
C PRO A 243 -16.48 11.83 -18.01
N PRO A 244 -17.61 11.19 -17.70
CA PRO A 244 -18.93 11.81 -17.82
C PRO A 244 -18.94 13.14 -17.07
N LYS A 245 -19.64 14.15 -17.63
CA LYS A 245 -19.71 15.47 -17.00
C LYS A 245 -20.46 15.35 -15.67
N ALA A 246 -19.93 15.98 -14.62
CA ALA A 246 -20.53 16.00 -13.28
C ALA A 246 -21.94 16.65 -13.22
N ALA A 247 -22.43 17.23 -14.33
CA ALA A 247 -23.73 17.86 -14.44
C ALA A 247 -24.89 16.89 -14.73
N ASP A 248 -24.59 15.64 -15.09
CA ASP A 248 -25.63 14.62 -15.25
C ASP A 248 -25.89 14.03 -13.86
N GLU A 249 -26.80 14.66 -13.11
CA GLU A 249 -27.27 14.22 -11.76
C GLU A 249 -27.83 12.77 -11.73
N GLU A 250 -27.96 12.13 -12.88
CA GLU A 250 -28.40 10.75 -13.06
C GLU A 250 -27.27 9.74 -13.27
N ASN A 251 -25.98 10.14 -13.16
CA ASN A 251 -24.86 9.21 -13.30
C ASN A 251 -24.77 8.27 -12.09
N PHE A 252 -25.44 7.14 -12.20
CA PHE A 252 -25.31 6.04 -11.27
C PHE A 252 -23.85 5.54 -11.26
N ALA A 253 -23.16 5.74 -10.14
CA ALA A 253 -21.87 5.12 -9.89
C ALA A 253 -22.06 3.97 -8.89
N ALA A 254 -21.30 2.89 -9.07
CA ALA A 254 -21.33 1.76 -8.15
C ALA A 254 -20.04 1.68 -7.34
N THR A 255 -20.17 1.20 -6.12
CA THR A 255 -19.04 0.97 -5.22
C THR A 255 -18.31 -0.34 -5.50
N SER A 256 -18.88 -1.24 -6.31
CA SER A 256 -18.30 -2.56 -6.56
C SER A 256 -18.62 -3.10 -7.96
N LEU A 257 -17.74 -3.95 -8.49
CA LEU A 257 -17.95 -4.64 -9.77
C LEU A 257 -19.20 -5.55 -9.78
N PRO A 258 -19.52 -6.31 -8.72
CA PRO A 258 -20.77 -7.07 -8.68
C PRO A 258 -22.01 -6.21 -8.84
N THR A 259 -22.05 -5.04 -8.19
CA THR A 259 -23.18 -4.09 -8.35
C THR A 259 -23.24 -3.55 -9.77
N LEU A 260 -22.11 -3.17 -10.37
CA LEU A 260 -22.07 -2.74 -11.78
C LEU A 260 -22.66 -3.77 -12.73
N VAL A 261 -22.28 -5.04 -12.57
CA VAL A 261 -22.80 -6.12 -13.41
C VAL A 261 -24.33 -6.26 -13.29
N GLN A 262 -24.91 -6.11 -12.09
CA GLN A 262 -26.36 -6.13 -11.91
C GLN A 262 -27.04 -4.92 -12.56
N MET A 263 -26.43 -3.73 -12.48
CA MET A 263 -26.95 -2.53 -13.13
C MET A 263 -26.96 -2.68 -14.65
N VAL A 264 -25.88 -3.20 -15.24
CA VAL A 264 -25.80 -3.50 -16.68
C VAL A 264 -26.85 -4.54 -17.06
N GLY A 265 -26.99 -5.63 -16.30
CA GLY A 265 -28.01 -6.66 -16.56
C GLY A 265 -29.45 -6.16 -16.44
N SER A 266 -29.67 -5.04 -15.75
CA SER A 266 -30.93 -4.35 -15.64
C SER A 266 -31.19 -3.31 -16.76
N GLY A 267 -30.27 -3.21 -17.73
CA GLY A 267 -30.40 -2.28 -18.87
C GLY A 267 -30.10 -0.81 -18.55
N LEU A 268 -29.40 -0.53 -17.43
CA LEU A 268 -29.08 0.84 -17.02
C LEU A 268 -27.91 1.47 -17.82
N GLY A 269 -27.22 0.66 -18.64
CA GLY A 269 -26.09 1.08 -19.47
C GLY A 269 -25.05 0.00 -19.65
N VAL A 270 -23.81 0.37 -19.97
CA VAL A 270 -22.69 -0.53 -20.21
C VAL A 270 -21.53 -0.18 -19.29
N THR A 271 -20.62 -1.13 -19.04
CA THR A 271 -19.47 -0.90 -18.18
C THR A 271 -18.21 -1.63 -18.66
N PHE A 272 -17.10 -1.38 -17.98
CA PHE A 272 -15.82 -2.08 -18.19
C PHE A 272 -15.58 -3.10 -17.09
N LEU A 273 -15.18 -4.30 -17.49
CA LEU A 273 -14.77 -5.36 -16.56
C LEU A 273 -13.32 -5.77 -16.81
N PRO A 274 -12.53 -5.97 -15.76
CA PRO A 274 -11.22 -6.56 -15.89
C PRO A 274 -11.32 -8.05 -16.27
N GLY A 275 -10.37 -8.54 -17.06
CA GLY A 275 -10.32 -9.92 -17.53
C GLY A 275 -10.37 -10.95 -16.42
N MET A 276 -9.63 -10.67 -15.31
CA MET A 276 -9.67 -11.54 -14.12
C MET A 276 -11.07 -11.68 -13.52
N ALA A 277 -11.91 -10.65 -13.59
CA ALA A 277 -13.30 -10.72 -13.12
C ALA A 277 -14.19 -11.51 -14.09
N VAL A 278 -13.92 -11.38 -15.40
CA VAL A 278 -14.62 -12.15 -16.45
C VAL A 278 -14.28 -13.63 -16.31
N GLU A 279 -13.01 -13.99 -16.18
CA GLU A 279 -12.52 -15.35 -15.99
C GLU A 279 -13.08 -16.00 -14.71
N ALA A 280 -13.18 -15.22 -13.63
CA ALA A 280 -13.82 -15.65 -12.39
C ALA A 280 -15.34 -15.84 -12.52
N GLY A 281 -15.93 -15.51 -13.67
CA GLY A 281 -17.35 -15.72 -13.95
C GLY A 281 -18.27 -14.63 -13.42
N LEU A 282 -17.77 -13.45 -13.09
CA LEU A 282 -18.57 -12.36 -12.53
C LEU A 282 -19.75 -12.00 -13.45
N ALA A 283 -19.55 -11.95 -14.76
CA ALA A 283 -20.59 -11.62 -15.73
C ALA A 283 -21.74 -12.66 -15.79
N ARG A 284 -21.54 -13.89 -15.28
CA ARG A 284 -22.60 -14.93 -15.27
C ARG A 284 -23.68 -14.65 -14.21
N ALA A 285 -23.46 -13.70 -13.32
CA ALA A 285 -24.38 -13.38 -12.23
C ALA A 285 -25.59 -12.53 -12.68
N ALA A 286 -25.61 -12.05 -13.94
CA ALA A 286 -26.68 -11.22 -14.51
C ALA A 286 -26.81 -11.49 -16.02
N PRO A 287 -27.91 -11.03 -16.68
CA PRO A 287 -28.08 -11.12 -18.12
C PRO A 287 -27.18 -10.10 -18.86
N VAL A 288 -25.89 -10.40 -18.88
CA VAL A 288 -24.82 -9.56 -19.44
C VAL A 288 -24.02 -10.34 -20.47
N ALA A 289 -23.71 -9.68 -21.60
CA ALA A 289 -22.76 -10.16 -22.59
C ALA A 289 -21.42 -9.45 -22.43
N VAL A 290 -20.32 -10.20 -22.51
CA VAL A 290 -18.95 -9.66 -22.46
C VAL A 290 -18.42 -9.53 -23.88
N ARG A 291 -17.83 -8.38 -24.22
CA ARG A 291 -17.31 -8.07 -25.54
C ARG A 291 -15.90 -7.50 -25.46
N ARG A 292 -15.09 -7.77 -26.47
CA ARG A 292 -13.80 -7.13 -26.60
C ARG A 292 -13.98 -5.66 -26.91
N ILE A 293 -13.00 -4.84 -26.50
CA ILE A 293 -12.99 -3.41 -26.76
C ILE A 293 -12.05 -3.17 -27.93
N GLU A 294 -12.51 -2.48 -28.96
CA GLU A 294 -11.69 -2.06 -30.11
C GLU A 294 -10.87 -0.83 -29.76
N ALA A 295 -9.82 -1.03 -28.94
CA ALA A 295 -8.84 -0.02 -28.56
C ALA A 295 -7.43 -0.60 -28.70
N ALA A 296 -6.41 0.25 -28.78
CA ALA A 296 -5.04 -0.18 -29.06
C ALA A 296 -4.48 -1.12 -27.99
N HIS A 297 -4.73 -0.85 -26.73
CA HIS A 297 -4.27 -1.66 -25.60
C HIS A 297 -5.22 -1.51 -24.40
N PRO A 298 -6.43 -2.08 -24.47
CA PRO A 298 -7.38 -1.97 -23.37
C PRO A 298 -6.98 -2.89 -22.21
N SER A 299 -5.93 -2.55 -21.50
CA SER A 299 -5.38 -3.34 -20.39
C SER A 299 -4.83 -2.45 -19.29
N ARG A 300 -4.67 -3.04 -18.10
CA ARG A 300 -3.96 -2.46 -16.95
C ARG A 300 -2.88 -3.41 -16.48
N GLU A 301 -1.77 -2.87 -15.99
CA GLU A 301 -0.67 -3.66 -15.43
C GLU A 301 -0.93 -3.91 -13.95
N ILE A 302 -0.96 -5.17 -13.51
CA ILE A 302 -1.06 -5.54 -12.09
C ILE A 302 0.34 -5.69 -11.52
N VAL A 303 0.57 -5.03 -10.39
CA VAL A 303 1.88 -5.01 -9.73
C VAL A 303 1.77 -5.26 -8.23
N VAL A 304 2.84 -5.82 -7.66
CA VAL A 304 3.12 -5.75 -6.22
C VAL A 304 3.99 -4.53 -5.97
N ALA A 305 3.52 -3.60 -5.17
CA ALA A 305 4.23 -2.39 -4.79
C ALA A 305 4.66 -2.43 -3.32
N TRP A 306 5.80 -1.81 -2.99
CA TRP A 306 6.30 -1.65 -1.63
C TRP A 306 7.05 -0.32 -1.48
N ARG A 307 7.24 0.14 -0.23
CA ARG A 307 7.93 1.40 0.06
C ARG A 307 9.41 1.32 -0.36
N ALA A 308 9.88 2.33 -1.10
CA ALA A 308 11.29 2.46 -1.46
C ALA A 308 12.16 2.57 -0.20
N GLY A 309 13.29 1.85 -0.18
CA GLY A 309 14.20 1.81 0.96
C GLY A 309 13.75 0.93 2.13
N SER A 310 12.58 0.25 2.06
CA SER A 310 12.20 -0.77 3.04
C SER A 310 12.93 -2.09 2.79
N ASN A 311 13.03 -2.92 3.83
CA ASN A 311 13.61 -4.28 3.72
C ASN A 311 12.69 -5.26 2.96
N ARG A 312 11.49 -4.82 2.56
CA ARG A 312 10.45 -5.64 1.90
C ARG A 312 10.69 -5.89 0.40
N GLY A 313 11.78 -5.37 -0.17
CA GLY A 313 12.06 -5.50 -1.60
C GLY A 313 12.24 -6.94 -2.09
N VAL A 314 12.88 -7.79 -1.31
CA VAL A 314 13.04 -9.23 -1.64
C VAL A 314 11.70 -9.94 -1.59
N GLU A 315 10.91 -9.69 -0.54
CA GLU A 315 9.60 -10.30 -0.31
C GLU A 315 8.57 -9.82 -1.36
N GLY A 316 8.57 -8.53 -1.70
CA GLY A 316 7.71 -7.97 -2.74
C GLY A 316 7.97 -8.59 -4.11
N LYS A 317 9.24 -8.76 -4.50
CA LYS A 317 9.61 -9.45 -5.75
C LYS A 317 9.19 -10.91 -5.74
N LEU A 318 9.47 -11.63 -4.64
CA LEU A 318 9.14 -13.04 -4.49
C LEU A 318 7.62 -13.26 -4.51
N LEU A 319 6.86 -12.35 -3.89
CA LEU A 319 5.40 -12.36 -3.95
C LEU A 319 4.92 -12.17 -5.39
N ALA A 320 5.43 -11.16 -6.12
CA ALA A 320 5.08 -10.94 -7.52
C ALA A 320 5.42 -12.15 -8.40
N GLU A 321 6.60 -12.75 -8.24
CA GLU A 321 7.00 -13.97 -8.96
C GLU A 321 6.06 -15.13 -8.66
N THR A 322 5.65 -15.30 -7.40
CA THR A 322 4.74 -16.37 -7.01
C THR A 322 3.35 -16.20 -7.64
N LEU A 323 2.88 -14.97 -7.77
CA LEU A 323 1.60 -14.64 -8.36
C LEU A 323 1.61 -14.65 -9.89
N ARG A 324 2.79 -14.53 -10.51
CA ARG A 324 3.00 -14.56 -11.97
C ARG A 324 2.88 -15.95 -12.59
N THR A 325 2.97 -17.01 -11.80
CA THR A 325 3.08 -18.40 -12.26
C THR A 325 1.77 -18.97 -12.86
N ARG A 326 1.09 -18.15 -13.71
CA ARG A 326 -0.04 -18.57 -14.54
C ARG A 326 0.00 -17.95 -15.92
#